data_18101c50dd91a46f368fd14d19d2eafa
#
_entry.id   18101c50dd91a46f368fd14d19d2eafa
#
_cell.length_a   1.000
_cell.length_b   1.000
_cell.length_c   1.000
_cell.angle_alpha   90.00
_cell.angle_beta   90.00
_cell.angle_gamma   90.00
#
_symmetry.space_group_name_H-M   'P 1'
#
loop_
_entity.id
_entity.type
_entity.pdbx_description
1 polymer ?
#
loop_
_entity_poly.entity_id
_entity_poly.type
_entity_poly.pdbx_seq_one_letter_code
_entity_poly.pdbx_strand_id
1 'polypeptide(L)'
;GLERVLTEVTTPAGKLSAVDRPVGFTSWHEKRLFHGPEDYEALECMILDRTYEPRYEEFAELQTLMGDDASVRAGIGYSPLQEIIYTLMGVTEFSIQWAENRDRLLRLYNALIEDRRRIYEVVAHSPAQTVNYGGNVSPEVVGKERFETMILPHYDEAAEVLQAHGIMMGVHFDANTRLLAPGIARSRMDYVEAFTPYPDTDMTVREAREAWPNKTLWINFPSSIHLESTDA
;
A
#
# COMPACT_ATOMS: atom_id res chain seq x y z
N GLY A 1 29.36 -15.36 2.55
CA GLY A 1 28.89 -13.99 2.28
C GLY A 1 27.39 -13.94 2.46
N LEU A 2 26.84 -12.78 2.79
CA LEU A 2 25.39 -12.59 2.85
C LEU A 2 24.84 -12.70 1.41
N GLU A 3 23.76 -13.45 1.25
CA GLU A 3 23.06 -13.55 -0.03
C GLU A 3 22.49 -12.19 -0.43
N ARG A 4 22.58 -11.86 -1.72
CA ARG A 4 21.98 -10.68 -2.33
C ARG A 4 21.24 -11.10 -3.59
N VAL A 5 20.09 -10.49 -3.79
CA VAL A 5 19.28 -10.67 -5.00
C VAL A 5 19.45 -9.41 -5.85
N LEU A 6 20.05 -9.57 -7.03
CA LEU A 6 20.13 -8.52 -8.04
C LEU A 6 18.92 -8.64 -8.97
N THR A 7 18.18 -7.57 -9.11
CA THR A 7 17.10 -7.42 -10.08
C THR A 7 17.56 -6.46 -11.17
N GLU A 8 17.49 -6.88 -12.43
CA GLU A 8 17.77 -6.03 -13.59
C GLU A 8 16.55 -5.98 -14.50
N VAL A 9 16.17 -4.78 -14.91
CA VAL A 9 15.07 -4.54 -15.84
C VAL A 9 15.62 -3.80 -17.06
N THR A 10 15.41 -4.36 -18.25
CA THR A 10 15.78 -3.71 -19.50
C THR A 10 14.53 -3.21 -20.21
N THR A 11 14.47 -1.94 -20.52
CA THR A 11 13.39 -1.28 -21.23
C THR A 11 13.93 -0.61 -22.49
N PRO A 12 13.09 -0.25 -23.46
CA PRO A 12 13.50 0.57 -24.60
C PRO A 12 14.11 1.92 -24.21
N ALA A 13 13.76 2.45 -23.03
CA ALA A 13 14.22 3.74 -22.52
C ALA A 13 15.46 3.64 -21.62
N GLY A 14 15.93 2.44 -21.26
CA GLY A 14 17.11 2.26 -20.43
C GLY A 14 17.10 0.99 -19.59
N LYS A 15 18.10 0.88 -18.72
CA LYS A 15 18.24 -0.26 -17.80
C LYS A 15 18.13 0.22 -16.35
N LEU A 16 17.37 -0.52 -15.58
CA LEU A 16 17.19 -0.32 -14.15
C LEU A 16 17.80 -1.50 -13.38
N SER A 17 18.26 -1.26 -12.16
CA SER A 17 18.73 -2.35 -11.30
C SER A 17 18.41 -2.07 -9.83
N ALA A 18 18.09 -3.12 -9.09
CA ALA A 18 17.88 -3.09 -7.64
C ALA A 18 18.68 -4.21 -6.96
N VAL A 19 19.01 -4.01 -5.70
CA VAL A 19 19.70 -5.01 -4.88
C VAL A 19 18.95 -5.17 -3.56
N ASP A 20 18.47 -6.37 -3.33
CA ASP A 20 17.83 -6.76 -2.09
C ASP A 20 18.68 -7.75 -1.31
N ARG A 21 18.68 -7.61 0.01
CA ARG A 21 19.32 -8.55 0.91
C ARG A 21 18.28 -9.24 1.77
N PRO A 22 17.98 -10.52 1.51
CA PRO A 22 17.09 -11.31 2.36
C PRO A 22 17.66 -11.44 3.78
N VAL A 23 16.81 -11.23 4.79
CA VAL A 23 17.16 -11.38 6.21
C VAL A 23 15.98 -12.03 6.94
N GLY A 24 16.07 -13.34 7.18
CA GLY A 24 14.98 -14.08 7.82
C GLY A 24 13.68 -14.01 7.05
N PHE A 25 12.65 -13.43 7.64
CA PHE A 25 11.31 -13.28 7.01
C PHE A 25 11.13 -11.95 6.25
N THR A 26 12.15 -11.13 6.11
CA THR A 26 12.10 -9.83 5.43
C THR A 26 13.28 -9.64 4.48
N SER A 27 13.31 -8.51 3.79
CA SER A 27 14.42 -8.09 2.94
C SER A 27 14.77 -6.64 3.17
N TRP A 28 16.05 -6.33 3.09
CA TRP A 28 16.54 -4.95 3.06
C TRP A 28 16.79 -4.52 1.63
N HIS A 29 16.20 -3.40 1.23
CA HIS A 29 16.50 -2.75 -0.04
C HIS A 29 17.84 -2.01 0.07
N GLU A 30 18.94 -2.66 -0.34
CA GLU A 30 20.27 -2.02 -0.38
C GLU A 30 20.36 -1.01 -1.52
N LYS A 31 19.66 -1.29 -2.63
CA LYS A 31 19.56 -0.43 -3.80
C LYS A 31 18.18 -0.58 -4.41
N ARG A 32 17.47 0.51 -4.60
CA ARG A 32 16.16 0.53 -5.26
C ARG A 32 16.31 0.71 -6.75
N LEU A 33 15.21 0.59 -7.52
CA LEU A 33 15.26 0.74 -8.99
C LEU A 33 15.60 2.18 -9.43
N PHE A 34 15.21 3.19 -8.68
CA PHE A 34 15.52 4.59 -8.98
C PHE A 34 16.83 5.01 -8.33
N HIS A 35 17.76 5.53 -9.13
CA HIS A 35 19.04 6.06 -8.66
C HIS A 35 19.25 7.55 -8.97
N GLY A 36 18.48 8.09 -9.92
CA GLY A 36 18.59 9.47 -10.35
C GLY A 36 17.59 9.85 -11.43
N PRO A 37 17.55 11.14 -11.82
CA PRO A 37 16.57 11.63 -12.79
C PRO A 37 16.61 10.91 -14.16
N GLU A 38 17.73 10.30 -14.52
CA GLU A 38 17.89 9.53 -15.75
C GLU A 38 17.00 8.29 -15.81
N ASP A 39 16.57 7.76 -14.67
CA ASP A 39 15.80 6.51 -14.58
C ASP A 39 14.29 6.72 -14.81
N TYR A 40 13.79 7.96 -14.81
CA TYR A 40 12.35 8.22 -14.94
C TYR A 40 11.72 7.59 -16.17
N GLU A 41 12.33 7.77 -17.35
CA GLU A 41 11.78 7.26 -18.60
C GLU A 41 11.76 5.72 -18.62
N ALA A 42 12.78 5.08 -18.08
CA ALA A 42 12.84 3.63 -17.99
C ALA A 42 11.79 3.10 -16.98
N LEU A 43 11.58 3.78 -15.84
CA LEU A 43 10.53 3.43 -14.88
C LEU A 43 9.14 3.60 -15.47
N GLU A 44 8.85 4.73 -16.13
CA GLU A 44 7.57 4.96 -16.80
C GLU A 44 7.30 3.86 -17.84
N CYS A 45 8.30 3.53 -18.67
CA CYS A 45 8.21 2.46 -19.66
C CYS A 45 7.90 1.11 -19.01
N MET A 46 8.63 0.73 -17.95
CA MET A 46 8.42 -0.51 -17.21
C MET A 46 7.00 -0.60 -16.62
N ILE A 47 6.48 0.49 -16.05
CA ILE A 47 5.15 0.53 -15.41
C ILE A 47 4.04 0.42 -16.45
N LEU A 48 4.15 1.15 -17.54
CA LEU A 48 3.12 1.16 -18.59
C LEU A 48 3.06 -0.17 -19.36
N ASP A 49 4.17 -0.92 -19.40
CA ASP A 49 4.25 -2.25 -20.04
C ASP A 49 3.78 -3.40 -19.15
N ARG A 50 3.47 -3.16 -17.87
CA ARG A 50 2.95 -4.20 -16.97
C ARG A 50 1.66 -4.81 -17.49
N THR A 51 1.56 -6.12 -17.40
CA THR A 51 0.35 -6.90 -17.70
C THR A 51 -0.04 -7.71 -16.47
N TYR A 52 -1.33 -8.01 -16.33
CA TYR A 52 -1.86 -8.75 -15.20
C TYR A 52 -2.63 -9.98 -15.68
N GLU A 53 -2.21 -11.16 -15.23
CA GLU A 53 -2.89 -12.41 -15.48
C GLU A 53 -3.69 -12.82 -14.23
N PRO A 54 -5.02 -12.89 -14.30
CA PRO A 54 -5.83 -13.28 -13.16
C PRO A 54 -5.64 -14.75 -12.81
N ARG A 55 -5.54 -15.08 -11.52
CA ARG A 55 -5.48 -16.44 -10.99
C ARG A 55 -6.71 -16.73 -10.13
N TYR A 56 -7.89 -16.56 -10.69
CA TYR A 56 -9.15 -16.67 -9.97
C TYR A 56 -9.44 -18.07 -9.44
N GLU A 57 -9.05 -19.09 -10.19
CA GLU A 57 -9.22 -20.49 -9.80
C GLU A 57 -8.39 -20.84 -8.56
N GLU A 58 -7.10 -20.47 -8.56
CA GLU A 58 -6.21 -20.66 -7.41
C GLU A 58 -6.72 -19.92 -6.16
N PHE A 59 -7.29 -18.73 -6.34
CA PHE A 59 -7.87 -17.95 -5.26
C PHE A 59 -9.12 -18.63 -4.70
N ALA A 60 -10.02 -19.12 -5.55
CA ALA A 60 -11.24 -19.84 -5.15
C ALA A 60 -10.91 -21.18 -4.46
N GLU A 61 -9.89 -21.90 -4.93
CA GLU A 61 -9.38 -23.11 -4.27
C GLU A 61 -8.87 -22.81 -2.86
N LEU A 62 -8.11 -21.73 -2.70
CA LEU A 62 -7.61 -21.29 -1.38
C LEU A 62 -8.78 -20.91 -0.45
N GLN A 63 -9.80 -20.20 -0.94
CA GLN A 63 -11.00 -19.89 -0.16
C GLN A 63 -11.71 -21.18 0.31
N THR A 64 -11.83 -22.15 -0.59
CA THR A 64 -12.45 -23.46 -0.28
C THR A 64 -11.64 -24.22 0.77
N LEU A 65 -10.32 -24.22 0.65
CA LEU A 65 -9.41 -24.87 1.60
C LEU A 65 -9.49 -24.25 3.00
N MET A 66 -9.58 -22.92 3.07
CA MET A 66 -9.66 -22.20 4.34
C MET A 66 -11.06 -22.26 4.98
N GLY A 67 -12.11 -22.45 4.18
CA GLY A 67 -13.48 -22.54 4.68
C GLY A 67 -13.85 -21.36 5.60
N ASP A 68 -14.45 -21.68 6.75
CA ASP A 68 -14.84 -20.69 7.76
C ASP A 68 -13.72 -20.33 8.74
N ASP A 69 -12.57 -21.00 8.66
CA ASP A 69 -11.47 -20.82 9.62
C ASP A 69 -10.66 -19.54 9.36
N ALA A 70 -10.69 -19.01 8.13
CA ALA A 70 -10.00 -17.78 7.78
C ALA A 70 -10.62 -17.02 6.60
N SER A 71 -10.44 -15.69 6.61
CA SER A 71 -10.83 -14.84 5.48
C SER A 71 -9.68 -14.69 4.50
N VAL A 72 -9.87 -15.15 3.27
CA VAL A 72 -8.93 -14.95 2.17
C VAL A 72 -9.22 -13.60 1.51
N ARG A 73 -8.22 -12.73 1.46
CA ARG A 73 -8.33 -11.37 0.91
C ARG A 73 -7.46 -11.21 -0.33
N ALA A 74 -7.96 -10.47 -1.32
CA ALA A 74 -7.12 -9.99 -2.41
C ALA A 74 -6.35 -8.73 -1.99
N GLY A 75 -5.31 -8.36 -2.75
CA GLY A 75 -4.54 -7.16 -2.52
C GLY A 75 -4.32 -6.37 -3.81
N ILE A 76 -4.35 -5.04 -3.70
CA ILE A 76 -4.05 -4.13 -4.81
C ILE A 76 -2.58 -3.66 -4.77
N GLY A 77 -1.92 -3.83 -3.63
CA GLY A 77 -0.58 -3.28 -3.40
C GLY A 77 -0.62 -1.84 -2.91
N TYR A 78 0.47 -1.11 -3.07
CA TYR A 78 0.56 0.28 -2.64
C TYR A 78 -0.21 1.22 -3.57
N SER A 79 -0.73 2.34 -3.03
CA SER A 79 -1.21 3.45 -3.85
C SER A 79 -0.05 4.04 -4.69
N PRO A 80 -0.34 4.78 -5.78
CA PRO A 80 0.70 5.31 -6.66
C PRO A 80 1.81 6.06 -5.92
N LEU A 81 1.45 6.97 -5.01
CA LEU A 81 2.43 7.73 -4.25
C LEU A 81 3.24 6.85 -3.30
N GLN A 82 2.60 5.89 -2.65
CA GLN A 82 3.27 4.97 -1.75
C GLN A 82 4.25 4.05 -2.50
N GLU A 83 3.90 3.59 -3.70
CA GLU A 83 4.82 2.80 -4.51
C GLU A 83 6.08 3.58 -4.87
N ILE A 84 5.95 4.85 -5.23
CA ILE A 84 7.10 5.73 -5.45
C ILE A 84 7.97 5.80 -4.19
N ILE A 85 7.35 6.09 -3.03
CA ILE A 85 8.07 6.30 -1.78
C ILE A 85 8.69 4.99 -1.28
N TYR A 86 7.93 3.90 -1.19
CA TYR A 86 8.35 2.70 -0.46
C TYR A 86 9.03 1.66 -1.35
N THR A 87 8.69 1.61 -2.64
CA THR A 87 9.23 0.61 -3.55
C THR A 87 10.31 1.18 -4.47
N LEU A 88 10.03 2.28 -5.16
CA LEU A 88 10.89 2.74 -6.24
C LEU A 88 12.07 3.60 -5.77
N MET A 89 11.85 4.54 -4.84
CA MET A 89 12.85 5.56 -4.49
C MET A 89 13.37 5.47 -3.04
N GLY A 90 12.49 5.22 -2.08
CA GLY A 90 12.76 5.47 -0.66
C GLY A 90 12.45 6.91 -0.26
N VAL A 91 12.29 7.16 1.05
CA VAL A 91 11.83 8.45 1.59
C VAL A 91 12.78 9.59 1.26
N THR A 92 14.09 9.36 1.38
CA THR A 92 15.10 10.40 1.15
C THR A 92 15.10 10.85 -0.30
N GLU A 93 15.20 9.90 -1.23
CA GLU A 93 15.24 10.20 -2.66
C GLU A 93 13.91 10.81 -3.13
N PHE A 94 12.78 10.27 -2.69
CA PHE A 94 11.48 10.88 -2.96
C PHE A 94 11.45 12.36 -2.55
N SER A 95 11.98 12.70 -1.37
CA SER A 95 11.97 14.09 -0.88
C SER A 95 12.81 15.01 -1.75
N ILE A 96 13.97 14.54 -2.22
CA ILE A 96 14.84 15.28 -3.15
C ILE A 96 14.10 15.48 -4.50
N GLN A 97 13.56 14.40 -5.06
CA GLN A 97 12.86 14.45 -6.34
C GLN A 97 11.58 15.30 -6.28
N TRP A 98 10.88 15.29 -5.15
CA TRP A 98 9.72 16.16 -4.92
C TRP A 98 10.09 17.64 -4.95
N ALA A 99 11.26 18.01 -4.45
CA ALA A 99 11.74 19.38 -4.43
C ALA A 99 12.33 19.84 -5.79
N GLU A 100 13.09 18.96 -6.45
CA GLU A 100 13.94 19.34 -7.59
C GLU A 100 13.37 18.90 -8.94
N ASN A 101 12.62 17.79 -9.00
CA ASN A 101 12.15 17.16 -10.25
C ASN A 101 10.65 16.84 -10.24
N ARG A 102 9.86 17.69 -9.62
CA ARG A 102 8.44 17.44 -9.34
C ARG A 102 7.62 17.06 -10.58
N ASP A 103 7.85 17.70 -11.71
CA ASP A 103 7.11 17.44 -12.95
C ASP A 103 7.37 16.01 -13.49
N ARG A 104 8.61 15.51 -13.38
CA ARG A 104 8.95 14.13 -13.74
C ARG A 104 8.33 13.14 -12.77
N LEU A 105 8.42 13.43 -11.47
CA LEU A 105 7.81 12.61 -10.44
C LEU A 105 6.30 12.51 -10.62
N LEU A 106 5.62 13.61 -10.99
CA LEU A 106 4.17 13.59 -11.26
C LEU A 106 3.82 12.83 -12.54
N ARG A 107 4.67 12.78 -13.56
CA ARG A 107 4.45 11.91 -14.72
C ARG A 107 4.54 10.43 -14.32
N LEU A 108 5.55 10.04 -13.55
CA LEU A 108 5.67 8.69 -13.02
C LEU A 108 4.46 8.31 -12.14
N TYR A 109 4.00 9.24 -11.30
CA TYR A 109 2.79 9.08 -10.50
C TYR A 109 1.55 8.83 -11.36
N ASN A 110 1.38 9.57 -12.47
CA ASN A 110 0.26 9.36 -13.40
C ASN A 110 0.34 8.01 -14.10
N ALA A 111 1.52 7.55 -14.50
CA ALA A 111 1.69 6.19 -15.05
C ALA A 111 1.27 5.12 -14.05
N LEU A 112 1.58 5.29 -12.77
CA LEU A 112 1.15 4.39 -11.71
C LEU A 112 -0.37 4.45 -11.44
N ILE A 113 -1.03 5.59 -11.64
CA ILE A 113 -2.51 5.68 -11.58
C ILE A 113 -3.14 4.78 -12.64
N GLU A 114 -2.68 4.88 -13.88
CA GLU A 114 -3.19 4.05 -14.97
C GLU A 114 -2.93 2.56 -14.74
N ASP A 115 -1.77 2.24 -14.18
CA ASP A 115 -1.42 0.88 -13.78
C ASP A 115 -2.37 0.34 -12.70
N ARG A 116 -2.68 1.12 -11.67
CA ARG A 116 -3.61 0.73 -10.59
C ARG A 116 -5.03 0.50 -11.08
N ARG A 117 -5.52 1.32 -12.00
CA ARG A 117 -6.86 1.15 -12.60
C ARG A 117 -7.00 -0.20 -13.29
N ARG A 118 -5.95 -0.69 -13.96
CA ARG A 118 -5.95 -2.05 -14.54
C ARG A 118 -6.07 -3.13 -13.47
N ILE A 119 -5.44 -2.95 -12.31
CA ILE A 119 -5.55 -3.88 -11.19
C ILE A 119 -6.96 -3.83 -10.58
N TYR A 120 -7.60 -2.65 -10.47
CA TYR A 120 -8.96 -2.55 -9.95
C TYR A 120 -9.93 -3.43 -10.76
N GLU A 121 -9.84 -3.38 -12.09
CA GLU A 121 -10.67 -4.19 -12.97
C GLU A 121 -10.42 -5.71 -12.78
N VAL A 122 -9.16 -6.13 -12.69
CA VAL A 122 -8.82 -7.53 -12.44
C VAL A 122 -9.39 -7.99 -11.11
N VAL A 123 -9.24 -7.19 -10.06
CA VAL A 123 -9.72 -7.55 -8.72
C VAL A 123 -11.24 -7.51 -8.63
N ALA A 124 -11.91 -6.56 -9.30
CA ALA A 124 -13.36 -6.46 -9.34
C ALA A 124 -14.06 -7.70 -9.94
N HIS A 125 -13.39 -8.39 -10.85
CA HIS A 125 -13.90 -9.62 -11.46
C HIS A 125 -13.45 -10.91 -10.74
N SER A 126 -12.70 -10.78 -9.64
CA SER A 126 -12.23 -11.93 -8.85
C SER A 126 -13.33 -12.48 -7.92
N PRO A 127 -13.18 -13.71 -7.41
CA PRO A 127 -14.07 -14.25 -6.39
C PRO A 127 -13.82 -13.68 -4.98
N ALA A 128 -12.98 -12.67 -4.82
CA ALA A 128 -12.68 -12.05 -3.53
C ALA A 128 -13.92 -11.32 -2.97
N GLN A 129 -14.16 -11.46 -1.69
CA GLN A 129 -15.19 -10.72 -0.96
C GLN A 129 -14.62 -9.47 -0.27
N THR A 130 -13.32 -9.51 0.03
CA THR A 130 -12.62 -8.45 0.72
C THR A 130 -11.26 -8.19 0.06
N VAL A 131 -10.86 -6.93 0.05
CA VAL A 131 -9.63 -6.47 -0.59
C VAL A 131 -8.90 -5.49 0.32
N ASN A 132 -7.59 -5.65 0.43
CA ASN A 132 -6.72 -4.64 1.05
C ASN A 132 -6.04 -3.79 -0.01
N TYR A 133 -6.06 -2.48 0.19
CA TYR A 133 -5.36 -1.53 -0.65
C TYR A 133 -4.37 -0.72 0.18
N GLY A 134 -3.12 -0.70 -0.28
CA GLY A 134 -2.07 0.06 0.38
C GLY A 134 -1.58 -0.56 1.69
N GLY A 135 -0.96 0.27 2.47
CA GLY A 135 -0.33 -0.04 3.75
C GLY A 135 0.69 1.03 4.11
N ASN A 136 1.20 1.00 5.32
CA ASN A 136 2.25 1.92 5.80
C ASN A 136 1.92 3.41 5.56
N VAL A 137 0.68 3.81 5.84
CA VAL A 137 0.25 5.21 5.71
C VAL A 137 0.63 5.94 6.99
N SER A 138 1.81 6.53 6.98
CA SER A 138 2.31 7.32 8.11
C SER A 138 2.24 8.81 7.77
N PRO A 139 1.55 9.63 8.56
CA PRO A 139 1.48 11.07 8.33
C PRO A 139 2.84 11.75 8.41
N GLU A 140 3.80 11.17 9.14
CA GLU A 140 5.16 11.67 9.26
C GLU A 140 5.94 11.55 7.92
N VAL A 141 5.60 10.56 7.10
CA VAL A 141 6.24 10.32 5.79
C VAL A 141 5.44 10.97 4.67
N VAL A 142 4.14 10.66 4.59
CA VAL A 142 3.32 11.13 3.46
C VAL A 142 2.81 12.55 3.66
N GLY A 143 2.58 12.99 4.90
CA GLY A 143 1.95 14.27 5.24
C GLY A 143 0.45 14.27 4.98
N LYS A 144 -0.28 15.11 5.72
CA LYS A 144 -1.74 15.20 5.61
C LYS A 144 -2.20 15.63 4.22
N GLU A 145 -1.58 16.65 3.65
CA GLU A 145 -1.97 17.21 2.34
C GLU A 145 -1.81 16.16 1.23
N ARG A 146 -0.66 15.49 1.16
CA ARG A 146 -0.44 14.44 0.16
C ARG A 146 -1.35 13.23 0.37
N PHE A 147 -1.64 12.88 1.62
CA PHE A 147 -2.65 11.86 1.90
C PHE A 147 -4.01 12.23 1.31
N GLU A 148 -4.49 13.44 1.57
CA GLU A 148 -5.81 13.90 1.14
C GLU A 148 -5.92 14.13 -0.38
N THR A 149 -4.83 14.51 -1.04
CA THR A 149 -4.84 14.89 -2.46
C THR A 149 -4.26 13.84 -3.41
N MET A 150 -3.40 12.93 -2.92
CA MET A 150 -2.66 12.00 -3.77
C MET A 150 -2.80 10.52 -3.36
N ILE A 151 -3.38 10.22 -2.21
CA ILE A 151 -3.60 8.84 -1.76
C ILE A 151 -5.09 8.55 -1.64
N LEU A 152 -5.81 9.33 -0.85
CA LEU A 152 -7.22 9.13 -0.56
C LEU A 152 -8.12 9.07 -1.81
N PRO A 153 -7.93 9.91 -2.85
CA PRO A 153 -8.74 9.81 -4.07
C PRO A 153 -8.63 8.46 -4.77
N HIS A 154 -7.47 7.79 -4.70
CA HIS A 154 -7.28 6.47 -5.30
C HIS A 154 -7.92 5.36 -4.46
N TYR A 155 -7.96 5.51 -3.14
CA TYR A 155 -8.73 4.62 -2.28
C TYR A 155 -10.22 4.74 -2.58
N ASP A 156 -10.72 5.96 -2.75
CA ASP A 156 -12.14 6.19 -3.07
C ASP A 156 -12.51 5.70 -4.47
N GLU A 157 -11.65 5.90 -5.47
CA GLU A 157 -11.83 5.36 -6.83
C GLU A 157 -11.87 3.82 -6.83
N ALA A 158 -10.91 3.18 -6.17
CA ALA A 158 -10.88 1.72 -6.05
C ALA A 158 -12.11 1.18 -5.31
N ALA A 159 -12.49 1.80 -4.19
CA ALA A 159 -13.67 1.42 -3.43
C ALA A 159 -14.94 1.51 -4.28
N GLU A 160 -15.10 2.55 -5.11
CA GLU A 160 -16.24 2.70 -6.01
C GLU A 160 -16.33 1.55 -7.01
N VAL A 161 -15.22 1.18 -7.65
CA VAL A 161 -15.16 0.06 -8.60
C VAL A 161 -15.47 -1.26 -7.91
N LEU A 162 -14.85 -1.54 -6.78
CA LEU A 162 -14.99 -2.80 -6.06
C LEU A 162 -16.38 -2.98 -5.44
N GLN A 163 -16.92 -1.93 -4.83
CA GLN A 163 -18.27 -1.96 -4.22
C GLN A 163 -19.36 -2.18 -5.26
N ALA A 164 -19.19 -1.71 -6.50
CA ALA A 164 -20.11 -2.01 -7.62
C ALA A 164 -20.18 -3.51 -7.93
N HIS A 165 -19.16 -4.28 -7.55
CA HIS A 165 -19.11 -5.73 -7.68
C HIS A 165 -19.36 -6.49 -6.35
N GLY A 166 -19.81 -5.78 -5.31
CA GLY A 166 -20.09 -6.37 -4.00
C GLY A 166 -18.85 -6.71 -3.16
N ILE A 167 -17.69 -6.17 -3.50
CA ILE A 167 -16.42 -6.41 -2.81
C ILE A 167 -16.15 -5.29 -1.82
N MET A 168 -15.89 -5.64 -0.56
CA MET A 168 -15.52 -4.68 0.48
C MET A 168 -14.02 -4.35 0.39
N MET A 169 -13.68 -3.07 0.51
CA MET A 169 -12.30 -2.61 0.48
C MET A 169 -11.88 -1.98 1.80
N GLY A 170 -10.73 -2.39 2.30
CA GLY A 170 -10.07 -1.77 3.44
C GLY A 170 -8.65 -1.34 3.13
N VAL A 171 -8.10 -0.57 4.06
CA VAL A 171 -6.74 -0.06 4.00
C VAL A 171 -6.02 -0.37 5.30
N HIS A 172 -4.74 -0.72 5.18
CA HIS A 172 -3.87 -1.03 6.31
C HIS A 172 -3.34 0.25 6.97
N PHE A 173 -3.74 0.49 8.22
CA PHE A 173 -3.38 1.65 9.02
C PHE A 173 -2.80 1.23 10.38
N ASP A 174 -1.56 0.81 10.41
CA ASP A 174 -0.85 0.37 11.62
C ASP A 174 0.04 1.46 12.27
N ALA A 175 0.05 2.66 11.71
CA ALA A 175 0.82 3.82 12.18
C ALA A 175 -0.09 4.87 12.83
N ASN A 176 0.47 6.03 13.20
CA ASN A 176 -0.28 7.18 13.70
C ASN A 176 -1.36 7.60 12.69
N THR A 177 -2.60 7.75 13.16
CA THR A 177 -3.75 8.02 12.28
C THR A 177 -4.56 9.25 12.69
N ARG A 178 -4.31 9.81 13.86
CA ARG A 178 -5.07 10.98 14.39
C ARG A 178 -5.12 12.13 13.38
N LEU A 179 -4.00 12.48 12.79
CA LEU A 179 -3.92 13.57 11.80
C LEU A 179 -4.71 13.27 10.52
N LEU A 180 -4.84 12.00 10.15
CA LEU A 180 -5.52 11.52 8.96
C LEU A 180 -6.99 11.17 9.21
N ALA A 181 -7.42 11.10 10.48
CA ALA A 181 -8.74 10.61 10.89
C ALA A 181 -9.90 11.29 10.15
N PRO A 182 -9.92 12.62 9.92
CA PRO A 182 -11.00 13.24 9.16
C PRO A 182 -11.06 12.77 7.69
N GLY A 183 -9.92 12.53 7.06
CA GLY A 183 -9.84 11.98 5.71
C GLY A 183 -10.37 10.55 5.66
N ILE A 184 -9.92 9.70 6.59
CA ILE A 184 -10.39 8.32 6.72
C ILE A 184 -11.91 8.27 6.95
N ALA A 185 -12.44 9.14 7.81
CA ALA A 185 -13.87 9.20 8.13
C ALA A 185 -14.75 9.41 6.88
N ARG A 186 -14.34 10.33 5.99
CA ARG A 186 -15.11 10.68 4.78
C ARG A 186 -14.86 9.77 3.59
N SER A 187 -13.85 8.90 3.67
CA SER A 187 -13.50 7.97 2.58
C SER A 187 -14.56 6.91 2.34
N ARG A 188 -14.51 6.30 1.15
CA ARG A 188 -15.41 5.20 0.76
C ARG A 188 -14.97 3.82 1.26
N MET A 189 -13.79 3.68 1.88
CA MET A 189 -13.33 2.39 2.40
C MET A 189 -14.32 1.81 3.43
N ASP A 190 -14.50 0.51 3.42
CA ASP A 190 -15.45 -0.20 4.31
C ASP A 190 -14.84 -0.50 5.67
N TYR A 191 -13.54 -0.77 5.71
CA TYR A 191 -12.85 -1.13 6.95
C TYR A 191 -11.44 -0.53 7.04
N VAL A 192 -11.01 -0.32 8.27
CA VAL A 192 -9.65 0.04 8.65
C VAL A 192 -8.98 -1.22 9.15
N GLU A 193 -8.00 -1.73 8.40
CA GLU A 193 -7.27 -2.94 8.71
C GLU A 193 -6.01 -2.61 9.49
N ALA A 194 -5.61 -3.52 10.38
CA ALA A 194 -4.44 -3.44 11.23
C ALA A 194 -4.40 -2.17 12.13
N PHE A 195 -5.55 -1.59 12.46
CA PHE A 195 -5.57 -0.46 13.37
C PHE A 195 -4.84 -0.83 14.66
N THR A 196 -3.70 -0.20 14.89
CA THR A 196 -2.90 -0.40 16.09
C THR A 196 -3.23 0.71 17.07
N PRO A 197 -3.78 0.39 18.27
CA PRO A 197 -4.16 1.41 19.24
C PRO A 197 -2.98 1.89 20.08
N TYR A 198 -3.22 2.96 20.83
CA TYR A 198 -2.34 3.38 21.93
C TYR A 198 -2.02 2.19 22.86
N PRO A 199 -0.77 2.01 23.35
CA PRO A 199 0.33 2.98 23.32
C PRO A 199 1.22 2.94 22.05
N ASP A 200 1.06 1.99 21.15
CA ASP A 200 1.93 1.85 19.97
C ASP A 200 1.71 2.94 18.93
N THR A 201 0.50 3.56 18.90
CA THR A 201 0.16 4.70 18.04
C THR A 201 -0.55 5.82 18.84
N ASP A 202 -1.02 6.84 18.12
CA ASP A 202 -1.56 8.08 18.71
C ASP A 202 -3.05 8.06 18.99
N MET A 203 -3.79 6.96 18.72
CA MET A 203 -5.24 6.87 18.95
C MET A 203 -5.61 5.63 19.76
N THR A 204 -6.55 5.80 20.70
CA THR A 204 -7.20 4.69 21.39
C THR A 204 -8.30 4.06 20.53
N VAL A 205 -8.72 2.82 20.84
CA VAL A 205 -9.87 2.16 20.19
C VAL A 205 -11.16 2.99 20.32
N ARG A 206 -11.36 3.64 21.47
CA ARG A 206 -12.53 4.51 21.70
C ARG A 206 -12.52 5.70 20.74
N GLU A 207 -11.42 6.43 20.66
CA GLU A 207 -11.28 7.58 19.75
C GLU A 207 -11.44 7.15 18.28
N ALA A 208 -10.87 6.02 17.89
CA ALA A 208 -11.02 5.47 16.53
C ALA A 208 -12.49 5.14 16.23
N ARG A 209 -13.21 4.51 17.16
CA ARG A 209 -14.65 4.21 16.99
C ARG A 209 -15.51 5.47 16.90
N GLU A 210 -15.18 6.49 17.68
CA GLU A 210 -15.86 7.80 17.64
C GLU A 210 -15.58 8.53 16.31
N ALA A 211 -14.34 8.48 15.83
CA ALA A 211 -13.94 9.09 14.56
C ALA A 211 -14.53 8.36 13.32
N TRP A 212 -14.69 7.04 13.39
CA TRP A 212 -15.11 6.19 12.27
C TRP A 212 -16.29 5.27 12.63
N PRO A 213 -17.46 5.84 12.97
CA PRO A 213 -18.60 5.06 13.48
C PRO A 213 -19.15 4.05 12.48
N ASN A 214 -18.99 4.33 11.17
CA ASN A 214 -19.53 3.52 10.07
C ASN A 214 -18.52 2.58 9.44
N LYS A 215 -17.27 2.51 9.94
CA LYS A 215 -16.24 1.64 9.41
C LYS A 215 -16.01 0.43 10.33
N THR A 216 -15.75 -0.72 9.74
CA THR A 216 -15.26 -1.87 10.53
C THR A 216 -13.82 -1.60 10.96
N LEU A 217 -13.51 -1.83 12.24
CA LEU A 217 -12.16 -1.77 12.77
C LEU A 217 -11.62 -3.19 12.93
N TRP A 218 -10.58 -3.49 12.19
CA TRP A 218 -9.78 -4.69 12.37
C TRP A 218 -8.54 -4.32 13.19
N ILE A 219 -8.59 -4.62 14.48
CA ILE A 219 -7.67 -4.09 15.49
C ILE A 219 -6.52 -5.04 15.71
N ASN A 220 -5.30 -4.51 15.63
CA ASN A 220 -4.10 -5.21 16.08
C ASN A 220 -4.00 -5.20 17.60
N PHE A 221 -3.45 -6.27 18.14
CA PHE A 221 -3.02 -6.27 19.53
C PHE A 221 -1.71 -5.46 19.64
N PRO A 222 -1.60 -4.45 20.52
CA PRO A 222 -0.40 -3.63 20.65
C PRO A 222 0.83 -4.49 21.00
N SER A 223 1.86 -4.44 20.17
CA SER A 223 3.04 -5.30 20.33
C SER A 223 3.91 -4.91 21.52
N SER A 224 3.87 -3.64 21.93
CA SER A 224 4.57 -3.14 23.12
C SER A 224 4.14 -3.84 24.41
N ILE A 225 2.90 -4.31 24.49
CA ILE A 225 2.37 -5.03 25.66
C ILE A 225 3.15 -6.32 25.95
N HIS A 226 3.71 -6.96 24.91
CA HIS A 226 4.55 -8.14 25.09
C HIS A 226 5.89 -7.85 25.79
N LEU A 227 6.29 -6.58 25.84
CA LEU A 227 7.52 -6.15 26.51
C LEU A 227 7.31 -5.79 27.96
N GLU A 228 6.04 -5.68 28.41
CA GLU A 228 5.70 -5.37 29.78
C GLU A 228 5.73 -6.65 30.63
N SER A 229 6.10 -6.48 31.92
CA SER A 229 6.10 -7.59 32.86
C SER A 229 4.67 -8.07 33.11
N THR A 230 4.50 -9.41 33.19
CA THR A 230 3.23 -10.03 33.61
C THR A 230 2.89 -9.81 35.09
N ASP A 231 3.75 -9.10 35.84
CA ASP A 231 3.62 -8.85 37.27
C ASP A 231 2.96 -7.47 37.57
N ALA A 232 2.26 -6.86 36.60
CA ALA A 232 1.54 -5.59 36.77
C ALA A 232 0.05 -5.80 37.06
#